data_5da74990d58784d6117e7f902b1f41be
#
_entry.id   5da74990d58784d6117e7f902b1f41be
#
_cell.length_a   1.000
_cell.length_b   1.000
_cell.length_c   1.000
_cell.angle_alpha   90.00
_cell.angle_beta   90.00
_cell.angle_gamma   90.00
#
_symmetry.space_group_name_H-M   'P 1'
#
loop_
_entity.id
_entity.type
_entity.pdbx_description
1 polymer ?
#
loop_
_entity_poly.entity_id
_entity_poly.type
_entity_poly.pdbx_seq_one_letter_code
_entity_poly.pdbx_strand_id
1 'polypeptide(L)'
;MTAEAMERPLRRRVSSAGAWSMGQFGASLGVRMVSNMILTRLLLPEAFGVMAVVGVLTVALALLSDLGIGQNVIVHKRGSDPTFLNTAWTVQIARGLFIWGLAIVLAIVISVLAPLGVFAPDTVYVDPRLPLVLVAGTFAAVLQGLESTRIHEARRNLQLRRLTELEFGAQMAGFVVTLALAYTWPSIWALVLGALFAAFIRMAASHLVLPGHANRIGWDRDSWIEIFGFGRWIFVSSLIGVLFTTGDRLILGGLVDAHVLGLYAIAALLLSVFQTAVNTLAGTVAFPALSELTRTDTAAFRKSYFTFQAGADAVLGLCAGGLFVTGPLIVSILYDPRYAESGTMLSLLAVGLVGMKFCVTEQCYMATKRMGYYLCTNAIRLVVLVVGLPVGHSLFGLEGALAAIVAAQFSSWPIAYAFKIRHGLFDWRFEGIVIPAVALGLLLGYLVLAGARALGWAA
;
A
#
# COMPACT_ATOMS: atom_id res chain seq x y z
N MET A 1 9.43 -31.74 6.19
CA MET A 1 8.51 -31.43 7.32
C MET A 1 8.75 -32.46 8.39
N THR A 2 9.15 -32.03 9.60
CA THR A 2 9.21 -32.94 10.73
C THR A 2 7.78 -33.35 11.12
N ALA A 3 7.55 -34.63 11.44
CA ALA A 3 6.24 -35.19 11.83
C ALA A 3 5.51 -34.39 12.92
N GLU A 4 6.25 -33.75 13.81
CA GLU A 4 5.72 -32.85 14.88
C GLU A 4 4.94 -31.63 14.37
N ALA A 5 5.22 -31.15 13.15
CA ALA A 5 4.50 -29.97 12.59
C ALA A 5 3.09 -30.33 12.09
N MET A 6 2.82 -31.61 11.81
CA MET A 6 1.50 -32.08 11.35
C MET A 6 0.51 -32.36 12.50
N GLU A 7 0.98 -32.58 13.72
CA GLU A 7 0.12 -32.94 14.87
C GLU A 7 -0.53 -31.75 15.60
N ARG A 8 -0.12 -30.52 15.29
CA ARG A 8 -0.71 -29.32 15.93
C ARG A 8 -2.10 -29.03 15.37
N PRO A 9 -3.13 -28.82 16.21
CA PRO A 9 -4.48 -28.50 15.74
C PRO A 9 -4.47 -27.25 14.86
N LEU A 10 -5.23 -27.26 13.77
CA LEU A 10 -5.29 -26.21 12.74
C LEU A 10 -5.40 -24.80 13.37
N ARG A 11 -6.22 -24.65 14.40
CA ARG A 11 -6.41 -23.39 15.15
C ARG A 11 -5.10 -22.83 15.71
N ARG A 12 -4.22 -23.68 16.24
CA ARG A 12 -2.92 -23.26 16.80
C ARG A 12 -1.92 -22.88 15.70
N ARG A 13 -1.98 -23.54 14.55
CA ARG A 13 -1.17 -23.21 13.38
C ARG A 13 -1.60 -21.85 12.78
N VAL A 14 -2.90 -21.61 12.65
CA VAL A 14 -3.46 -20.36 12.15
C VAL A 14 -3.17 -19.19 13.09
N SER A 15 -3.35 -19.36 14.41
CA SER A 15 -3.04 -18.28 15.37
C SER A 15 -1.54 -17.94 15.43
N SER A 16 -0.67 -18.94 15.38
CA SER A 16 0.79 -18.73 15.32
C SER A 16 1.19 -18.05 14.01
N ALA A 17 0.64 -18.48 12.88
CA ALA A 17 0.89 -17.88 11.58
C ALA A 17 0.43 -16.41 11.53
N GLY A 18 -0.74 -16.12 12.10
CA GLY A 18 -1.26 -14.76 12.22
C GLY A 18 -0.36 -13.87 13.08
N ALA A 19 0.10 -14.35 14.24
CA ALA A 19 1.01 -13.61 15.11
C ALA A 19 2.35 -13.29 14.42
N TRP A 20 2.93 -14.24 13.68
CA TRP A 20 4.14 -14.01 12.90
C TRP A 20 3.92 -12.98 11.77
N SER A 21 2.80 -13.04 11.05
CA SER A 21 2.49 -12.08 10.00
C SER A 21 2.27 -10.66 10.57
N MET A 22 1.61 -10.53 11.71
CA MET A 22 1.44 -9.22 12.36
C MET A 22 2.77 -8.68 12.91
N GLY A 23 3.58 -9.52 13.52
CA GLY A 23 4.92 -9.16 13.97
C GLY A 23 5.83 -8.69 12.83
N GLN A 24 5.81 -9.43 11.71
CA GLN A 24 6.52 -9.04 10.48
C GLN A 24 6.03 -7.69 9.96
N PHE A 25 4.73 -7.50 9.87
CA PHE A 25 4.15 -6.25 9.38
C PHE A 25 4.63 -5.06 10.22
N GLY A 26 4.53 -5.17 11.56
CA GLY A 26 5.02 -4.13 12.47
C GLY A 26 6.53 -3.88 12.36
N ALA A 27 7.33 -4.94 12.31
CA ALA A 27 8.78 -4.85 12.15
C ALA A 27 9.18 -4.23 10.79
N SER A 28 8.55 -4.67 9.70
CA SER A 28 8.81 -4.12 8.36
C SER A 28 8.41 -2.65 8.25
N LEU A 29 7.31 -2.26 8.89
CA LEU A 29 6.88 -0.87 8.96
C LEU A 29 7.89 -0.03 9.76
N GLY A 30 8.35 -0.52 10.91
CA GLY A 30 9.39 0.12 11.72
C GLY A 30 10.69 0.32 10.94
N VAL A 31 11.20 -0.72 10.27
CA VAL A 31 12.38 -0.63 9.40
C VAL A 31 12.16 0.41 8.30
N ARG A 32 11.01 0.43 7.65
CA ARG A 32 10.68 1.38 6.60
C ARG A 32 10.66 2.83 7.12
N MET A 33 10.11 3.06 8.30
CA MET A 33 10.11 4.40 8.92
C MET A 33 11.54 4.84 9.27
N VAL A 34 12.30 3.99 9.97
CA VAL A 34 13.70 4.28 10.34
C VAL A 34 14.55 4.50 9.09
N SER A 35 14.36 3.67 8.06
CA SER A 35 15.05 3.83 6.76
C SER A 35 14.79 5.22 6.16
N ASN A 36 13.52 5.64 6.11
CA ASN A 36 13.18 6.95 5.56
C ASN A 36 13.76 8.09 6.41
N MET A 37 13.71 8.00 7.75
CA MET A 37 14.30 9.01 8.63
C MET A 37 15.80 9.21 8.39
N ILE A 38 16.54 8.12 8.16
CA ILE A 38 17.98 8.20 7.89
C ILE A 38 18.23 8.69 6.46
N LEU A 39 17.51 8.13 5.48
CA LEU A 39 17.73 8.43 4.07
C LEU A 39 17.35 9.88 3.72
N THR A 40 16.36 10.47 4.37
CA THR A 40 15.99 11.90 4.16
C THR A 40 17.06 12.87 4.66
N ARG A 41 17.96 12.45 5.55
CA ARG A 41 19.12 13.24 5.95
C ARG A 41 20.25 13.17 4.93
N LEU A 42 20.31 12.12 4.12
CA LEU A 42 21.34 11.87 3.14
C LEU A 42 20.93 12.26 1.71
N LEU A 43 19.64 12.15 1.38
CA LEU A 43 19.12 12.36 0.04
C LEU A 43 18.20 13.58 -0.02
N LEU A 44 18.08 14.17 -1.20
CA LEU A 44 17.21 15.29 -1.49
C LEU A 44 15.76 14.83 -1.73
N PRO A 45 14.74 15.69 -1.47
CA PRO A 45 13.33 15.36 -1.70
C PRO A 45 13.01 14.91 -3.13
N GLU A 46 13.70 15.46 -4.14
CA GLU A 46 13.52 15.11 -5.56
C GLU A 46 13.75 13.61 -5.83
N ALA A 47 14.70 13.00 -5.11
CA ALA A 47 14.95 11.56 -5.26
C ALA A 47 13.74 10.74 -4.82
N PHE A 48 13.06 11.15 -3.75
CA PHE A 48 11.83 10.50 -3.27
C PHE A 48 10.66 10.78 -4.20
N GLY A 49 10.57 11.97 -4.81
CA GLY A 49 9.55 12.34 -5.78
C GLY A 49 9.60 11.47 -7.04
N VAL A 50 10.77 11.36 -7.66
CA VAL A 50 10.98 10.49 -8.83
C VAL A 50 10.71 9.02 -8.46
N MET A 51 11.21 8.55 -7.30
CA MET A 51 10.96 7.18 -6.84
C MET A 51 9.48 6.92 -6.54
N ALA A 52 8.71 7.92 -6.10
CA ALA A 52 7.27 7.78 -5.91
C ALA A 52 6.55 7.48 -7.23
N VAL A 53 6.88 8.21 -8.30
CA VAL A 53 6.34 7.95 -9.65
C VAL A 53 6.78 6.58 -10.17
N VAL A 54 8.07 6.25 -10.08
CA VAL A 54 8.61 4.94 -10.49
C VAL A 54 7.90 3.81 -9.74
N GLY A 55 7.71 3.95 -8.43
CA GLY A 55 7.00 2.96 -7.62
C GLY A 55 5.57 2.74 -8.10
N VAL A 56 4.84 3.82 -8.36
CA VAL A 56 3.45 3.74 -8.83
C VAL A 56 3.36 3.15 -10.23
N LEU A 57 4.22 3.59 -11.16
CA LEU A 57 4.26 3.03 -12.51
C LEU A 57 4.61 1.53 -12.48
N THR A 58 5.56 1.14 -11.63
CA THR A 58 5.91 -0.28 -11.45
C THR A 58 4.71 -1.09 -10.95
N VAL A 59 3.99 -0.59 -9.95
CA VAL A 59 2.78 -1.25 -9.44
C VAL A 59 1.68 -1.31 -10.51
N ALA A 60 1.46 -0.22 -11.25
CA ALA A 60 0.48 -0.19 -12.33
C ALA A 60 0.80 -1.22 -13.42
N LEU A 61 2.06 -1.28 -13.88
CA LEU A 61 2.52 -2.27 -14.86
C LEU A 61 2.40 -3.71 -14.34
N ALA A 62 2.74 -3.93 -13.05
CA ALA A 62 2.61 -5.25 -12.43
C ALA A 62 1.17 -5.72 -12.41
N LEU A 63 0.21 -4.84 -12.17
CA LEU A 63 -1.20 -5.20 -12.10
C LEU A 63 -1.88 -5.31 -13.46
N LEU A 64 -1.39 -4.56 -14.46
CA LEU A 64 -1.77 -4.77 -15.87
C LEU A 64 -1.42 -6.18 -16.39
N SER A 65 -0.61 -6.93 -15.68
CA SER A 65 -0.22 -8.30 -16.03
C SER A 65 -0.53 -9.31 -14.93
N ASP A 66 -1.33 -8.94 -13.91
CA ASP A 66 -1.59 -9.81 -12.77
C ASP A 66 -2.52 -10.97 -13.13
N LEU A 67 -1.93 -12.17 -13.25
CA LEU A 67 -2.63 -13.41 -13.46
C LEU A 67 -2.96 -14.15 -12.15
N GLY A 68 -2.70 -13.53 -11.00
CA GLY A 68 -2.96 -14.15 -9.70
C GLY A 68 -2.24 -15.49 -9.50
N ILE A 69 -1.02 -15.62 -10.03
CA ILE A 69 -0.26 -16.89 -10.00
C ILE A 69 -0.12 -17.39 -8.56
N GLY A 70 0.26 -16.48 -7.63
CA GLY A 70 0.42 -16.84 -6.24
C GLY A 70 -0.88 -17.34 -5.59
N GLN A 71 -1.98 -16.65 -5.83
CA GLN A 71 -3.31 -17.03 -5.33
C GLN A 71 -3.73 -18.37 -5.93
N ASN A 72 -3.47 -18.57 -7.23
CA ASN A 72 -3.79 -19.80 -7.92
C ASN A 72 -3.05 -21.00 -7.31
N VAL A 73 -1.73 -20.92 -7.14
CA VAL A 73 -0.94 -21.98 -6.49
C VAL A 73 -1.46 -22.30 -5.07
N ILE A 74 -1.91 -21.29 -4.31
CA ILE A 74 -2.43 -21.49 -2.95
C ILE A 74 -3.78 -22.22 -2.96
N VAL A 75 -4.69 -21.85 -3.86
CA VAL A 75 -6.09 -22.33 -3.85
C VAL A 75 -6.29 -23.58 -4.70
N HIS A 76 -5.54 -23.74 -5.78
CA HIS A 76 -5.77 -24.78 -6.77
C HIS A 76 -5.48 -26.19 -6.23
N LYS A 77 -6.25 -27.21 -6.67
CA LYS A 77 -6.07 -28.60 -6.25
C LYS A 77 -4.68 -29.14 -6.62
N ARG A 78 -4.18 -28.77 -7.81
CA ARG A 78 -2.85 -29.16 -8.34
C ARG A 78 -1.72 -28.21 -7.88
N GLY A 79 -1.95 -27.32 -6.93
CA GLY A 79 -0.96 -26.32 -6.49
C GLY A 79 0.30 -26.90 -5.82
N SER A 80 0.44 -28.22 -5.68
CA SER A 80 1.65 -28.93 -5.25
C SER A 80 2.18 -29.87 -6.34
N ASP A 81 1.55 -29.92 -7.53
CA ASP A 81 1.98 -30.73 -8.66
C ASP A 81 3.22 -30.09 -9.32
N PRO A 82 4.33 -30.83 -9.48
CA PRO A 82 5.54 -30.33 -10.13
C PRO A 82 5.32 -29.73 -11.52
N THR A 83 4.45 -30.33 -12.34
CA THR A 83 4.14 -29.85 -13.69
C THR A 83 3.42 -28.51 -13.65
N PHE A 84 2.44 -28.37 -12.75
CA PHE A 84 1.72 -27.12 -12.53
C PHE A 84 2.66 -26.01 -12.01
N LEU A 85 3.52 -26.33 -11.02
CA LEU A 85 4.49 -25.39 -10.44
C LEU A 85 5.53 -24.92 -11.44
N ASN A 86 6.02 -25.80 -12.32
CA ASN A 86 6.96 -25.45 -13.38
C ASN A 86 6.33 -24.52 -14.43
N THR A 87 5.09 -24.81 -14.85
CA THR A 87 4.33 -23.92 -15.74
C THR A 87 4.05 -22.57 -15.07
N ALA A 88 3.62 -22.55 -13.81
CA ALA A 88 3.39 -21.33 -13.05
C ALA A 88 4.67 -20.48 -12.95
N TRP A 89 5.84 -21.10 -12.70
CA TRP A 89 7.12 -20.41 -12.66
C TRP A 89 7.53 -19.85 -14.02
N THR A 90 7.36 -20.61 -15.10
CA THR A 90 7.65 -20.15 -16.48
C THR A 90 6.79 -18.92 -16.83
N VAL A 91 5.49 -18.96 -16.48
CA VAL A 91 4.56 -17.83 -16.67
C VAL A 91 4.98 -16.62 -15.82
N GLN A 92 5.43 -16.85 -14.59
CA GLN A 92 5.91 -15.79 -13.70
C GLN A 92 7.15 -15.08 -14.27
N ILE A 93 8.11 -15.82 -14.84
CA ILE A 93 9.28 -15.26 -15.52
C ILE A 93 8.84 -14.45 -16.76
N ALA A 94 8.01 -15.02 -17.61
CA ALA A 94 7.50 -14.35 -18.82
C ALA A 94 6.78 -13.04 -18.45
N ARG A 95 5.98 -13.06 -17.37
CA ARG A 95 5.32 -11.87 -16.82
C ARG A 95 6.32 -10.82 -16.35
N GLY A 96 7.35 -11.19 -15.59
CA GLY A 96 8.39 -10.28 -15.13
C GLY A 96 9.12 -9.57 -16.30
N LEU A 97 9.48 -10.32 -17.33
CA LEU A 97 10.07 -9.80 -18.57
C LEU A 97 9.09 -8.90 -19.33
N PHE A 98 7.83 -9.24 -19.39
CA PHE A 98 6.79 -8.44 -20.02
C PHE A 98 6.60 -7.08 -19.32
N ILE A 99 6.55 -7.06 -17.98
CA ILE A 99 6.47 -5.82 -17.19
C ILE A 99 7.66 -4.93 -17.48
N TRP A 100 8.86 -5.50 -17.46
CA TRP A 100 10.09 -4.76 -17.73
C TRP A 100 10.14 -4.25 -19.18
N GLY A 101 9.70 -5.04 -20.16
CA GLY A 101 9.57 -4.62 -21.55
C GLY A 101 8.59 -3.46 -21.71
N LEU A 102 7.42 -3.50 -21.05
CA LEU A 102 6.48 -2.38 -21.04
C LEU A 102 7.08 -1.13 -20.38
N ALA A 103 7.88 -1.28 -19.33
CA ALA A 103 8.55 -0.17 -18.68
C ALA A 103 9.59 0.49 -19.60
N ILE A 104 10.31 -0.29 -20.40
CA ILE A 104 11.24 0.23 -21.43
C ILE A 104 10.46 1.02 -22.48
N VAL A 105 9.35 0.48 -22.99
CA VAL A 105 8.50 1.19 -23.96
C VAL A 105 7.97 2.51 -23.36
N LEU A 106 7.49 2.45 -22.11
CA LEU A 106 6.99 3.66 -21.42
C LEU A 106 8.11 4.69 -21.21
N ALA A 107 9.31 4.26 -20.84
CA ALA A 107 10.46 5.14 -20.69
C ALA A 107 10.85 5.83 -22.03
N ILE A 108 10.81 5.09 -23.13
CA ILE A 108 11.02 5.65 -24.47
C ILE A 108 9.92 6.67 -24.80
N VAL A 109 8.66 6.34 -24.57
CA VAL A 109 7.52 7.24 -24.79
C VAL A 109 7.68 8.53 -23.99
N ILE A 110 8.00 8.44 -22.70
CA ILE A 110 8.27 9.61 -21.85
C ILE A 110 9.43 10.44 -22.42
N SER A 111 10.55 9.80 -22.79
CA SER A 111 11.73 10.48 -23.33
C SER A 111 11.45 11.20 -24.65
N VAL A 112 10.52 10.71 -25.48
CA VAL A 112 10.12 11.34 -26.74
C VAL A 112 9.09 12.45 -26.51
N LEU A 113 8.13 12.25 -25.62
CA LEU A 113 7.04 13.21 -25.38
C LEU A 113 7.45 14.40 -24.51
N ALA A 114 8.41 14.22 -23.59
CA ALA A 114 8.87 15.29 -22.71
C ALA A 114 9.41 16.51 -23.47
N PRO A 115 10.32 16.38 -24.45
CA PRO A 115 10.81 17.54 -25.23
C PRO A 115 9.76 18.13 -26.18
N LEU A 116 8.67 17.40 -26.50
CA LEU A 116 7.58 17.91 -27.34
C LEU A 116 6.58 18.80 -26.58
N GLY A 117 6.81 19.05 -25.29
CA GLY A 117 5.94 19.92 -24.49
C GLY A 117 4.57 19.31 -24.18
N VAL A 118 4.41 17.97 -24.26
CA VAL A 118 3.17 17.28 -23.92
C VAL A 118 2.92 17.32 -22.41
N PHE A 119 4.00 17.30 -21.63
CA PHE A 119 3.94 17.45 -20.15
C PHE A 119 4.20 18.92 -19.80
N ALA A 120 3.55 19.39 -18.74
CA ALA A 120 3.83 20.73 -18.24
C ALA A 120 5.31 20.84 -17.82
N PRO A 121 5.97 21.98 -18.10
CA PRO A 121 7.33 22.22 -17.64
C PRO A 121 7.36 22.10 -16.12
N ASP A 122 8.49 21.67 -15.56
CA ASP A 122 8.71 21.49 -14.13
C ASP A 122 7.95 20.34 -13.46
N THR A 123 7.34 19.42 -14.24
CA THR A 123 6.73 18.20 -13.69
C THR A 123 7.74 17.06 -13.57
N VAL A 124 7.44 16.06 -12.73
CA VAL A 124 8.29 14.86 -12.57
C VAL A 124 8.47 14.12 -13.89
N TYR A 125 7.48 14.16 -14.80
CA TYR A 125 7.55 13.48 -16.09
C TYR A 125 8.57 14.10 -17.06
N VAL A 126 9.01 15.32 -16.81
CA VAL A 126 10.08 16.00 -17.59
C VAL A 126 11.47 15.78 -16.97
N ASP A 127 11.55 15.21 -15.75
CA ASP A 127 12.85 14.93 -15.10
C ASP A 127 13.66 13.95 -15.95
N PRO A 128 14.88 14.32 -16.40
CA PRO A 128 15.69 13.50 -17.31
C PRO A 128 16.15 12.18 -16.66
N ARG A 129 16.08 12.08 -15.34
CA ARG A 129 16.43 10.84 -14.60
C ARG A 129 15.31 9.81 -14.64
N LEU A 130 14.05 10.23 -14.78
CA LEU A 130 12.87 9.37 -14.66
C LEU A 130 12.91 8.15 -15.62
N PRO A 131 13.20 8.28 -16.93
CA PRO A 131 13.19 7.13 -17.83
C PRO A 131 14.18 6.03 -17.43
N LEU A 132 15.42 6.40 -17.12
CA LEU A 132 16.46 5.44 -16.71
C LEU A 132 16.14 4.80 -15.36
N VAL A 133 15.67 5.58 -14.39
CA VAL A 133 15.28 5.10 -13.06
C VAL A 133 14.07 4.17 -13.15
N LEU A 134 13.13 4.46 -14.05
CA LEU A 134 11.97 3.60 -14.31
C LEU A 134 12.41 2.24 -14.86
N VAL A 135 13.26 2.19 -15.89
CA VAL A 135 13.77 0.93 -16.46
C VAL A 135 14.55 0.14 -15.43
N ALA A 136 15.46 0.79 -14.69
CA ALA A 136 16.26 0.12 -13.67
C ALA A 136 15.39 -0.37 -12.50
N GLY A 137 14.49 0.46 -11.97
CA GLY A 137 13.64 0.11 -10.82
C GLY A 137 12.67 -1.02 -11.14
N THR A 138 12.06 -1.01 -12.35
CA THR A 138 11.14 -2.07 -12.79
C THR A 138 11.85 -3.39 -13.10
N PHE A 139 13.17 -3.44 -13.24
CA PHE A 139 13.94 -4.70 -13.31
C PHE A 139 13.71 -5.59 -12.09
N ALA A 140 13.32 -5.01 -10.95
CA ALA A 140 12.86 -5.78 -9.79
C ALA A 140 11.72 -6.76 -10.13
N ALA A 141 10.87 -6.45 -11.12
CA ALA A 141 9.81 -7.37 -11.58
C ALA A 141 10.38 -8.62 -12.26
N VAL A 142 11.53 -8.51 -12.95
CA VAL A 142 12.24 -9.67 -13.52
C VAL A 142 12.79 -10.53 -12.39
N LEU A 143 13.41 -9.92 -11.38
CA LEU A 143 13.92 -10.66 -10.21
C LEU A 143 12.78 -11.35 -9.46
N GLN A 144 11.63 -10.69 -9.28
CA GLN A 144 10.43 -11.29 -8.70
C GLN A 144 9.87 -12.42 -9.59
N GLY A 145 9.95 -12.27 -10.90
CA GLY A 145 9.60 -13.33 -11.85
C GLY A 145 10.46 -14.59 -11.70
N LEU A 146 11.73 -14.42 -11.35
CA LEU A 146 12.68 -15.49 -11.10
C LEU A 146 12.56 -16.11 -9.69
N GLU A 147 11.77 -15.55 -8.77
CA GLU A 147 11.54 -16.13 -7.44
C GLU A 147 10.97 -17.54 -7.54
N SER A 148 11.39 -18.42 -6.64
CA SER A 148 10.87 -19.79 -6.59
C SER A 148 9.39 -19.85 -6.18
N THR A 149 8.62 -20.73 -6.82
CA THR A 149 7.22 -21.04 -6.39
C THR A 149 7.13 -21.59 -4.97
N ARG A 150 8.25 -21.98 -4.35
CA ARG A 150 8.33 -22.39 -2.95
C ARG A 150 7.79 -21.31 -1.99
N ILE A 151 7.83 -20.02 -2.36
CA ILE A 151 7.19 -18.93 -1.62
C ILE A 151 5.68 -19.19 -1.51
N HIS A 152 5.03 -19.56 -2.62
CA HIS A 152 3.59 -19.84 -2.66
C HIS A 152 3.24 -21.15 -1.98
N GLU A 153 4.10 -22.18 -2.11
CA GLU A 153 3.97 -23.44 -1.38
C GLU A 153 4.11 -23.23 0.14
N ALA A 154 5.04 -22.37 0.58
CA ALA A 154 5.21 -22.03 1.99
C ALA A 154 3.96 -21.31 2.55
N ARG A 155 3.34 -20.38 1.78
CA ARG A 155 2.07 -19.73 2.14
C ARG A 155 0.92 -20.74 2.19
N ARG A 156 0.80 -21.62 1.19
CA ARG A 156 -0.20 -22.71 1.14
C ARG A 156 -0.10 -23.61 2.38
N ASN A 157 1.12 -23.95 2.80
CA ASN A 157 1.41 -24.85 3.91
C ASN A 157 1.46 -24.11 5.27
N LEU A 158 1.12 -22.81 5.33
CA LEU A 158 1.17 -21.96 6.55
C LEU A 158 2.56 -21.93 7.22
N GLN A 159 3.63 -22.07 6.44
CA GLN A 159 5.03 -21.94 6.90
C GLN A 159 5.46 -20.47 6.97
N LEU A 160 4.64 -19.62 7.57
CA LEU A 160 4.81 -18.17 7.51
C LEU A 160 6.07 -17.69 8.24
N ARG A 161 6.55 -18.42 9.26
CA ARG A 161 7.77 -18.04 9.97
C ARG A 161 9.00 -17.95 9.03
N ARG A 162 9.27 -19.01 8.26
CA ARG A 162 10.41 -19.01 7.31
C ARG A 162 10.26 -17.95 6.23
N LEU A 163 9.04 -17.75 5.76
CA LEU A 163 8.76 -16.71 4.78
C LEU A 163 9.01 -15.30 5.38
N THR A 164 8.55 -15.08 6.62
CA THR A 164 8.82 -13.84 7.37
C THR A 164 10.32 -13.58 7.54
N GLU A 165 11.07 -14.60 7.98
CA GLU A 165 12.52 -14.51 8.16
C GLU A 165 13.22 -14.16 6.83
N LEU A 166 12.78 -14.76 5.71
CA LEU A 166 13.31 -14.48 4.39
C LEU A 166 12.98 -13.05 3.94
N GLU A 167 11.69 -12.66 4.01
CA GLU A 167 11.24 -11.33 3.55
C GLU A 167 11.88 -10.21 4.38
N PHE A 168 11.95 -10.37 5.69
CA PHE A 168 12.59 -9.42 6.59
C PHE A 168 14.10 -9.36 6.38
N GLY A 169 14.77 -10.51 6.22
CA GLY A 169 16.19 -10.57 5.92
C GLY A 169 16.56 -9.87 4.60
N ALA A 170 15.77 -10.09 3.55
CA ALA A 170 15.96 -9.41 2.27
C ALA A 170 15.75 -7.89 2.39
N GLN A 171 14.73 -7.46 3.13
CA GLN A 171 14.47 -6.05 3.41
C GLN A 171 15.64 -5.39 4.16
N MET A 172 16.16 -6.06 5.19
CA MET A 172 17.32 -5.55 5.95
C MET A 172 18.58 -5.48 5.11
N ALA A 173 18.85 -6.49 4.29
CA ALA A 173 19.99 -6.48 3.37
C ALA A 173 19.92 -5.31 2.37
N GLY A 174 18.73 -5.10 1.78
CA GLY A 174 18.50 -3.95 0.91
C GLY A 174 18.65 -2.61 1.63
N PHE A 175 18.15 -2.49 2.86
CA PHE A 175 18.30 -1.28 3.65
C PHE A 175 19.79 -0.96 3.93
N VAL A 176 20.57 -1.95 4.35
CA VAL A 176 22.02 -1.76 4.61
C VAL A 176 22.75 -1.30 3.35
N VAL A 177 22.46 -1.90 2.19
CA VAL A 177 23.05 -1.49 0.91
C VAL A 177 22.60 -0.08 0.52
N THR A 178 21.31 0.22 0.65
CA THR A 178 20.79 1.57 0.38
C THR A 178 21.51 2.61 1.24
N LEU A 179 21.68 2.34 2.52
CA LEU A 179 22.33 3.25 3.46
C LEU A 179 23.80 3.45 3.11
N ALA A 180 24.54 2.36 2.84
CA ALA A 180 25.93 2.43 2.45
C ALA A 180 26.14 3.23 1.16
N LEU A 181 25.29 2.99 0.15
CA LEU A 181 25.34 3.74 -1.11
C LEU A 181 24.92 5.20 -0.92
N ALA A 182 23.88 5.50 -0.15
CA ALA A 182 23.44 6.88 0.09
C ALA A 182 24.49 7.69 0.86
N TYR A 183 25.28 7.05 1.74
CA TYR A 183 26.36 7.69 2.45
C TYR A 183 27.58 7.99 1.54
N THR A 184 27.96 7.06 0.65
CA THR A 184 29.12 7.19 -0.23
C THR A 184 28.79 7.95 -1.52
N TRP A 185 27.58 7.80 -2.02
CA TRP A 185 27.09 8.40 -3.27
C TRP A 185 25.65 8.87 -3.11
N PRO A 186 25.41 10.09 -2.56
CA PRO A 186 24.06 10.63 -2.31
C PRO A 186 23.29 10.88 -3.62
N SER A 187 22.66 9.85 -4.14
CA SER A 187 21.95 9.87 -5.42
C SER A 187 20.70 8.98 -5.35
N ILE A 188 19.74 9.26 -6.24
CA ILE A 188 18.55 8.40 -6.44
C ILE A 188 18.94 6.93 -6.71
N TRP A 189 20.11 6.70 -7.29
CA TRP A 189 20.62 5.37 -7.57
C TRP A 189 20.85 4.53 -6.32
N ALA A 190 21.11 5.14 -5.18
CA ALA A 190 21.20 4.42 -3.91
C ALA A 190 19.87 3.72 -3.56
N LEU A 191 18.75 4.39 -3.80
CA LEU A 191 17.41 3.82 -3.58
C LEU A 191 17.12 2.68 -4.57
N VAL A 192 17.43 2.89 -5.85
CA VAL A 192 17.19 1.89 -6.91
C VAL A 192 18.02 0.63 -6.67
N LEU A 193 19.34 0.79 -6.48
CA LEU A 193 20.25 -0.34 -6.31
C LEU A 193 19.98 -1.11 -5.02
N GLY A 194 19.65 -0.41 -3.94
CA GLY A 194 19.24 -1.06 -2.69
C GLY A 194 17.96 -1.87 -2.81
N ALA A 195 16.95 -1.35 -3.53
CA ALA A 195 15.73 -2.08 -3.81
C ALA A 195 15.97 -3.31 -4.71
N LEU A 196 16.80 -3.17 -5.74
CA LEU A 196 17.21 -4.28 -6.61
C LEU A 196 17.99 -5.33 -5.83
N PHE A 197 18.89 -4.93 -4.93
CA PHE A 197 19.62 -5.85 -4.08
C PHE A 197 18.68 -6.62 -3.14
N ALA A 198 17.71 -5.95 -2.53
CA ALA A 198 16.67 -6.62 -1.73
C ALA A 198 15.90 -7.66 -2.56
N ALA A 199 15.48 -7.30 -3.77
CA ALA A 199 14.78 -8.21 -4.68
C ALA A 199 15.68 -9.41 -5.08
N PHE A 200 16.96 -9.16 -5.35
CA PHE A 200 17.94 -10.22 -5.65
C PHE A 200 18.13 -11.18 -4.47
N ILE A 201 18.34 -10.66 -3.26
CA ILE A 201 18.46 -11.50 -2.05
C ILE A 201 17.19 -12.32 -1.83
N ARG A 202 16.03 -11.72 -2.00
CA ARG A 202 14.75 -12.42 -1.86
C ARG A 202 14.62 -13.53 -2.90
N MET A 203 14.95 -13.26 -4.16
CA MET A 203 14.99 -14.25 -5.22
C MET A 203 15.94 -15.40 -4.87
N ALA A 204 17.19 -15.12 -4.56
CA ALA A 204 18.18 -16.14 -4.22
C ALA A 204 17.78 -16.98 -3.00
N ALA A 205 17.34 -16.32 -1.91
CA ALA A 205 16.87 -16.98 -0.71
C ALA A 205 15.63 -17.84 -0.95
N SER A 206 14.75 -17.48 -1.89
CA SER A 206 13.59 -18.28 -2.24
C SER A 206 13.97 -19.67 -2.79
N HIS A 207 15.08 -19.75 -3.50
CA HIS A 207 15.59 -21.02 -4.03
C HIS A 207 16.43 -21.81 -3.03
N LEU A 208 17.17 -21.10 -2.13
CA LEU A 208 18.16 -21.74 -1.26
C LEU A 208 17.61 -22.11 0.12
N VAL A 209 16.73 -21.27 0.70
CA VAL A 209 16.29 -21.40 2.09
C VAL A 209 14.95 -22.12 2.22
N LEU A 210 14.04 -21.92 1.28
CA LEU A 210 12.71 -22.52 1.37
C LEU A 210 12.72 -23.97 0.88
N PRO A 211 12.11 -24.90 1.64
CA PRO A 211 11.89 -26.26 1.17
C PRO A 211 10.74 -26.29 0.17
N GLY A 212 10.80 -27.21 -0.80
CA GLY A 212 9.75 -27.40 -1.79
C GLY A 212 10.30 -27.85 -3.12
N HIS A 213 9.46 -27.79 -4.17
CA HIS A 213 9.84 -28.22 -5.51
C HIS A 213 10.94 -27.35 -6.13
N ALA A 214 11.95 -27.97 -6.72
CA ALA A 214 12.97 -27.26 -7.49
C ALA A 214 12.39 -26.88 -8.85
N ASN A 215 12.17 -25.59 -9.07
CA ASN A 215 11.57 -25.09 -10.31
C ASN A 215 12.45 -25.36 -11.53
N ARG A 216 11.83 -25.75 -12.62
CA ARG A 216 12.42 -25.91 -13.96
C ARG A 216 11.53 -25.21 -14.98
N ILE A 217 12.13 -24.68 -16.03
CA ILE A 217 11.36 -24.16 -17.17
C ILE A 217 10.56 -25.33 -17.77
N GLY A 218 9.25 -25.18 -17.81
CA GLY A 218 8.34 -26.20 -18.32
C GLY A 218 7.02 -25.57 -18.71
N TRP A 219 6.36 -26.17 -19.68
CA TRP A 219 5.08 -25.70 -20.19
C TRP A 219 4.10 -26.88 -20.32
N ASP A 220 2.98 -26.73 -19.62
CA ASP A 220 1.85 -27.64 -19.73
C ASP A 220 0.60 -26.85 -20.12
N ARG A 221 -0.04 -27.24 -21.22
CA ARG A 221 -1.17 -26.53 -21.80
C ARG A 221 -2.37 -26.46 -20.83
N ASP A 222 -2.64 -27.57 -20.15
CA ASP A 222 -3.79 -27.63 -19.23
C ASP A 222 -3.56 -26.75 -18.01
N SER A 223 -2.37 -26.80 -17.44
CA SER A 223 -1.96 -25.89 -16.35
C SER A 223 -2.02 -24.41 -16.76
N TRP A 224 -1.64 -24.08 -18.01
CA TRP A 224 -1.75 -22.72 -18.55
C TRP A 224 -3.20 -22.26 -18.62
N ILE A 225 -4.10 -23.09 -19.16
CA ILE A 225 -5.54 -22.78 -19.28
C ILE A 225 -6.14 -22.54 -17.89
N GLU A 226 -5.77 -23.36 -16.89
CA GLU A 226 -6.21 -23.22 -15.52
C GLU A 226 -5.72 -21.90 -14.89
N ILE A 227 -4.44 -21.55 -15.07
CA ILE A 227 -3.82 -20.31 -14.55
C ILE A 227 -4.48 -19.10 -15.20
N PHE A 228 -4.61 -19.08 -16.52
CA PHE A 228 -5.17 -17.95 -17.27
C PHE A 228 -6.67 -17.77 -17.00
N GLY A 229 -7.42 -18.87 -16.92
CA GLY A 229 -8.85 -18.84 -16.62
C GLY A 229 -9.17 -18.17 -15.28
N PHE A 230 -8.34 -18.41 -14.26
CA PHE A 230 -8.45 -17.77 -12.95
C PHE A 230 -7.94 -16.31 -12.99
N GLY A 231 -6.82 -16.07 -13.69
CA GLY A 231 -6.12 -14.78 -13.70
C GLY A 231 -6.90 -13.63 -14.32
N ARG A 232 -7.70 -13.88 -15.38
CA ARG A 232 -8.49 -12.83 -16.08
C ARG A 232 -9.42 -12.06 -15.15
N TRP A 233 -9.98 -12.70 -14.13
CA TRP A 233 -10.85 -12.06 -13.14
C TRP A 233 -10.06 -11.25 -12.12
N ILE A 234 -8.88 -11.74 -11.76
CA ILE A 234 -7.97 -11.00 -10.86
C ILE A 234 -7.48 -9.74 -11.56
N PHE A 235 -7.09 -9.82 -12.83
CA PHE A 235 -6.65 -8.68 -13.62
C PHE A 235 -7.63 -7.49 -13.57
N VAL A 236 -8.91 -7.74 -13.85
CA VAL A 236 -9.94 -6.68 -13.82
C VAL A 236 -10.06 -6.06 -12.42
N SER A 237 -10.04 -6.88 -11.38
CA SER A 237 -10.15 -6.41 -9.99
C SER A 237 -8.92 -5.61 -9.57
N SER A 238 -7.73 -6.05 -9.97
CA SER A 238 -6.46 -5.41 -9.65
C SER A 238 -6.31 -4.06 -10.32
N LEU A 239 -6.75 -3.92 -11.58
CA LEU A 239 -6.69 -2.66 -12.32
C LEU A 239 -7.47 -1.55 -11.61
N ILE A 240 -8.68 -1.86 -11.14
CA ILE A 240 -9.50 -0.90 -10.39
C ILE A 240 -8.83 -0.56 -9.05
N GLY A 241 -8.30 -1.56 -8.35
CA GLY A 241 -7.64 -1.40 -7.06
C GLY A 241 -6.45 -0.46 -7.10
N VAL A 242 -5.64 -0.52 -8.16
CA VAL A 242 -4.44 0.34 -8.30
C VAL A 242 -4.75 1.78 -8.54
N LEU A 243 -5.62 2.06 -9.50
CA LEU A 243 -6.03 3.44 -9.79
C LEU A 243 -6.57 4.12 -8.53
N PHE A 244 -7.21 3.34 -7.67
CA PHE A 244 -7.73 3.84 -6.40
C PHE A 244 -6.64 4.09 -5.34
N THR A 245 -5.65 3.20 -5.24
CA THR A 245 -4.65 3.25 -4.16
C THR A 245 -3.43 4.11 -4.46
N THR A 246 -3.15 4.36 -5.74
CA THR A 246 -1.92 5.05 -6.17
C THR A 246 -2.16 6.15 -7.20
N GLY A 247 -3.42 6.38 -7.60
CA GLY A 247 -3.79 7.36 -8.61
C GLY A 247 -3.44 8.80 -8.21
N ASP A 248 -3.47 9.11 -6.91
CA ASP A 248 -3.05 10.39 -6.36
C ASP A 248 -1.62 10.78 -6.79
N ARG A 249 -0.68 9.86 -6.67
CA ARG A 249 0.73 10.10 -7.03
C ARG A 249 0.96 10.19 -8.53
N LEU A 250 0.22 9.38 -9.33
CA LEU A 250 0.30 9.45 -10.78
C LEU A 250 -0.16 10.81 -11.30
N ILE A 251 -1.32 11.27 -10.82
CA ILE A 251 -1.90 12.52 -11.28
C ILE A 251 -1.08 13.69 -10.75
N LEU A 252 -0.72 13.67 -9.46
CA LEU A 252 0.07 14.74 -8.86
C LEU A 252 1.45 14.86 -9.50
N GLY A 253 2.09 13.73 -9.88
CA GLY A 253 3.38 13.74 -10.61
C GLY A 253 3.34 14.42 -11.96
N GLY A 254 2.14 14.53 -12.57
CA GLY A 254 1.91 15.31 -13.81
C GLY A 254 1.55 16.77 -13.57
N LEU A 255 1.47 17.22 -12.31
CA LEU A 255 1.04 18.57 -11.95
C LEU A 255 2.09 19.35 -11.16
N VAL A 256 3.00 18.64 -10.46
CA VAL A 256 4.02 19.25 -9.60
C VAL A 256 5.41 18.69 -9.93
N ASP A 257 6.45 19.39 -9.47
CA ASP A 257 7.83 18.98 -9.64
C ASP A 257 8.23 17.80 -8.72
N ALA A 258 9.43 17.29 -8.93
CA ALA A 258 9.98 16.18 -8.17
C ALA A 258 10.20 16.52 -6.70
N HIS A 259 10.50 17.79 -6.38
CA HIS A 259 10.69 18.25 -5.00
C HIS A 259 9.37 18.18 -4.23
N VAL A 260 8.33 18.83 -4.73
CA VAL A 260 6.99 18.85 -4.11
C VAL A 260 6.41 17.44 -4.00
N LEU A 261 6.56 16.61 -5.04
CA LEU A 261 6.10 15.22 -4.97
C LEU A 261 6.88 14.40 -3.95
N GLY A 262 8.17 14.68 -3.75
CA GLY A 262 9.00 14.08 -2.69
C GLY A 262 8.50 14.43 -1.30
N LEU A 263 8.16 15.71 -1.06
CA LEU A 263 7.56 16.18 0.19
C LEU A 263 6.20 15.51 0.45
N TYR A 264 5.36 15.43 -0.59
CA TYR A 264 4.09 14.71 -0.53
C TYR A 264 4.29 13.22 -0.21
N ALA A 265 5.28 12.58 -0.82
CA ALA A 265 5.53 11.14 -0.59
C ALA A 265 5.86 10.84 0.89
N ILE A 266 6.60 11.74 1.58
CA ILE A 266 6.89 11.62 3.00
C ILE A 266 5.62 11.82 3.85
N ALA A 267 4.83 12.86 3.56
CA ALA A 267 3.56 13.10 4.24
C ALA A 267 2.59 11.91 4.07
N ALA A 268 2.44 11.41 2.85
CA ALA A 268 1.62 10.27 2.53
C ALA A 268 2.12 8.96 3.20
N LEU A 269 3.44 8.79 3.31
CA LEU A 269 4.03 7.64 4.02
C LEU A 269 3.63 7.66 5.50
N LEU A 270 3.79 8.79 6.19
CA LEU A 270 3.40 8.93 7.59
C LEU A 270 1.91 8.68 7.79
N LEU A 271 1.07 9.25 6.93
CA LEU A 271 -0.37 9.03 6.97
C LEU A 271 -0.74 7.56 6.75
N SER A 272 -0.05 6.89 5.82
CA SER A 272 -0.33 5.49 5.45
C SER A 272 -0.18 4.50 6.61
N VAL A 273 0.62 4.82 7.61
CA VAL A 273 0.78 4.01 8.84
C VAL A 273 -0.56 3.86 9.55
N PHE A 274 -1.24 4.98 9.79
CA PHE A 274 -2.54 5.00 10.46
C PHE A 274 -3.63 4.38 9.61
N GLN A 275 -3.66 4.70 8.32
CA GLN A 275 -4.61 4.12 7.37
C GLN A 275 -4.50 2.60 7.32
N THR A 276 -3.27 2.09 7.22
CA THR A 276 -3.02 0.64 7.12
C THR A 276 -3.37 -0.06 8.43
N ALA A 277 -3.06 0.53 9.59
CA ALA A 277 -3.41 -0.04 10.88
C ALA A 277 -4.93 -0.22 11.02
N VAL A 278 -5.71 0.82 10.71
CA VAL A 278 -7.18 0.76 10.81
C VAL A 278 -7.77 -0.21 9.78
N ASN A 279 -7.30 -0.19 8.54
CA ASN A 279 -7.78 -1.11 7.49
C ASN A 279 -7.43 -2.57 7.82
N THR A 280 -6.26 -2.83 8.40
CA THR A 280 -5.86 -4.18 8.82
C THR A 280 -6.77 -4.68 9.93
N LEU A 281 -7.05 -3.86 10.95
CA LEU A 281 -7.98 -4.22 12.02
C LEU A 281 -9.39 -4.46 11.48
N ALA A 282 -9.88 -3.59 10.61
CA ALA A 282 -11.19 -3.77 9.98
C ALA A 282 -11.26 -5.09 9.16
N GLY A 283 -10.23 -5.39 8.37
CA GLY A 283 -10.19 -6.59 7.54
C GLY A 283 -9.93 -7.89 8.31
N THR A 284 -9.08 -7.87 9.34
CA THR A 284 -8.69 -9.09 10.09
C THR A 284 -9.60 -9.40 11.27
N VAL A 285 -10.28 -8.41 11.84
CA VAL A 285 -11.13 -8.57 13.02
C VAL A 285 -12.61 -8.35 12.67
N ALA A 286 -12.96 -7.16 12.13
CA ALA A 286 -14.36 -6.83 11.90
C ALA A 286 -14.97 -7.68 10.78
N PHE A 287 -14.29 -7.89 9.65
CA PHE A 287 -14.82 -8.66 8.53
C PHE A 287 -15.19 -10.12 8.89
N PRO A 288 -14.31 -10.95 9.50
CA PRO A 288 -14.67 -12.31 9.87
C PRO A 288 -15.80 -12.36 10.91
N ALA A 289 -15.74 -11.50 11.93
CA ALA A 289 -16.77 -11.44 12.97
C ALA A 289 -18.14 -11.07 12.38
N LEU A 290 -18.20 -10.06 11.54
CA LEU A 290 -19.44 -9.65 10.86
C LEU A 290 -19.93 -10.73 9.88
N SER A 291 -19.03 -11.40 9.17
CA SER A 291 -19.38 -12.48 8.24
C SER A 291 -19.98 -13.70 8.95
N GLU A 292 -19.53 -14.02 10.15
CA GLU A 292 -20.10 -15.09 10.96
C GLU A 292 -21.49 -14.69 11.48
N LEU A 293 -21.61 -13.49 12.05
CA LEU A 293 -22.86 -13.00 12.64
C LEU A 293 -23.97 -12.76 11.62
N THR A 294 -23.66 -12.46 10.36
CA THR A 294 -24.67 -12.38 9.29
C THR A 294 -25.43 -13.69 9.08
N ARG A 295 -24.85 -14.82 9.49
CA ARG A 295 -25.42 -16.16 9.30
C ARG A 295 -26.09 -16.70 10.56
N THR A 296 -25.73 -16.19 11.73
CA THR A 296 -26.11 -16.78 13.02
C THR A 296 -27.06 -15.91 13.85
N ASP A 297 -26.81 -14.59 13.90
CA ASP A 297 -27.57 -13.68 14.78
C ASP A 297 -27.54 -12.24 14.28
N THR A 298 -28.68 -11.77 13.78
CA THR A 298 -28.83 -10.40 13.25
C THR A 298 -28.76 -9.33 14.34
N ALA A 299 -29.18 -9.61 15.57
CA ALA A 299 -29.12 -8.66 16.68
C ALA A 299 -27.68 -8.47 17.15
N ALA A 300 -26.94 -9.58 17.30
CA ALA A 300 -25.51 -9.57 17.60
C ALA A 300 -24.69 -8.92 16.48
N PHE A 301 -25.05 -9.13 15.22
CA PHE A 301 -24.45 -8.45 14.08
C PHE A 301 -24.52 -6.92 14.22
N ARG A 302 -25.72 -6.39 14.46
CA ARG A 302 -25.93 -4.96 14.61
C ARG A 302 -25.13 -4.37 15.79
N LYS A 303 -25.15 -5.02 16.92
CA LYS A 303 -24.38 -4.62 18.12
C LYS A 303 -22.87 -4.61 17.84
N SER A 304 -22.35 -5.66 17.22
CA SER A 304 -20.92 -5.78 16.89
C SER A 304 -20.50 -4.74 15.83
N TYR A 305 -21.35 -4.50 14.83
CA TYR A 305 -21.12 -3.45 13.85
C TYR A 305 -20.91 -2.09 14.51
N PHE A 306 -21.85 -1.66 15.38
CA PHE A 306 -21.73 -0.37 16.09
C PHE A 306 -20.49 -0.30 16.99
N THR A 307 -20.12 -1.39 17.64
CA THR A 307 -18.94 -1.45 18.48
C THR A 307 -17.66 -1.27 17.64
N PHE A 308 -17.53 -1.98 16.52
CA PHE A 308 -16.36 -1.83 15.62
C PHE A 308 -16.32 -0.45 14.98
N GLN A 309 -17.49 0.06 14.53
CA GLN A 309 -17.58 1.40 13.93
C GLN A 309 -17.19 2.49 14.92
N ALA A 310 -17.71 2.44 16.15
CA ALA A 310 -17.36 3.39 17.21
C ALA A 310 -15.87 3.37 17.55
N GLY A 311 -15.28 2.18 17.64
CA GLY A 311 -13.84 2.04 17.84
C GLY A 311 -13.00 2.62 16.71
N ALA A 312 -13.38 2.34 15.45
CA ALA A 312 -12.71 2.90 14.28
C ALA A 312 -12.87 4.42 14.22
N ASP A 313 -14.06 4.95 14.46
CA ASP A 313 -14.34 6.39 14.46
C ASP A 313 -13.53 7.13 15.55
N ALA A 314 -13.42 6.53 16.74
CA ALA A 314 -12.62 7.09 17.83
C ALA A 314 -11.13 7.16 17.46
N VAL A 315 -10.57 6.07 16.93
CA VAL A 315 -9.15 6.03 16.53
C VAL A 315 -8.89 7.00 15.36
N LEU A 316 -9.72 6.96 14.31
CA LEU A 316 -9.55 7.83 13.14
C LEU A 316 -9.69 9.31 13.51
N GLY A 317 -10.70 9.65 14.32
CA GLY A 317 -10.90 11.03 14.78
C GLY A 317 -9.73 11.53 15.64
N LEU A 318 -9.29 10.72 16.61
CA LEU A 318 -8.15 11.06 17.48
C LEU A 318 -6.87 11.27 16.66
N CYS A 319 -6.57 10.36 15.74
CA CYS A 319 -5.40 10.46 14.87
C CYS A 319 -5.51 11.68 13.94
N ALA A 320 -6.68 11.92 13.34
CA ALA A 320 -6.89 13.07 12.46
C ALA A 320 -6.65 14.39 13.19
N GLY A 321 -7.28 14.59 14.36
CA GLY A 321 -7.10 15.80 15.15
C GLY A 321 -5.68 15.97 15.68
N GLY A 322 -5.08 14.88 16.17
CA GLY A 322 -3.70 14.88 16.66
C GLY A 322 -2.70 15.24 15.55
N LEU A 323 -2.74 14.55 14.42
CA LEU A 323 -1.83 14.78 13.29
C LEU A 323 -2.04 16.14 12.63
N PHE A 324 -3.28 16.66 12.62
CA PHE A 324 -3.57 17.99 12.10
C PHE A 324 -2.76 19.07 12.81
N VAL A 325 -2.63 18.98 14.14
CA VAL A 325 -1.88 19.94 14.95
C VAL A 325 -0.39 19.60 14.99
N THR A 326 -0.06 18.32 15.14
CA THR A 326 1.33 17.89 15.38
C THR A 326 2.10 17.55 14.11
N GLY A 327 1.48 17.60 12.93
CA GLY A 327 2.13 17.28 11.66
C GLY A 327 3.48 17.96 11.45
N PRO A 328 3.58 19.31 11.55
CA PRO A 328 4.84 20.02 11.44
C PRO A 328 5.87 19.61 12.50
N LEU A 329 5.44 19.40 13.74
CA LEU A 329 6.30 18.96 14.84
C LEU A 329 6.85 17.54 14.58
N ILE A 330 6.00 16.62 14.15
CA ILE A 330 6.42 15.24 13.85
C ILE A 330 7.48 15.24 12.75
N VAL A 331 7.25 16.01 11.68
CA VAL A 331 8.21 16.09 10.58
C VAL A 331 9.51 16.76 11.03
N SER A 332 9.47 17.84 11.82
CA SER A 332 10.69 18.51 12.30
C SER A 332 11.55 17.64 13.22
N ILE A 333 10.93 16.71 13.98
CA ILE A 333 11.67 15.77 14.84
C ILE A 333 12.24 14.60 14.04
N LEU A 334 11.47 14.07 13.10
CA LEU A 334 11.80 12.82 12.40
C LEU A 334 12.68 13.06 11.17
N TYR A 335 12.54 14.22 10.50
CA TYR A 335 13.14 14.48 9.20
C TYR A 335 14.03 15.72 9.20
N ASP A 336 14.82 15.86 8.15
CA ASP A 336 15.68 17.02 7.91
C ASP A 336 14.83 18.28 7.61
N PRO A 337 15.29 19.51 7.95
CA PRO A 337 14.58 20.76 7.65
C PRO A 337 14.15 20.94 6.20
N ARG A 338 14.84 20.32 5.23
CA ARG A 338 14.46 20.31 3.80
C ARG A 338 13.08 19.69 3.53
N TYR A 339 12.56 18.91 4.49
CA TYR A 339 11.25 18.27 4.41
C TYR A 339 10.18 18.96 5.26
N ALA A 340 10.46 20.15 5.78
CA ALA A 340 9.55 20.86 6.72
C ALA A 340 8.12 21.04 6.16
N GLU A 341 7.99 21.33 4.86
CA GLU A 341 6.69 21.49 4.21
C GLU A 341 5.86 20.21 4.17
N SER A 342 6.49 19.03 4.26
CA SER A 342 5.75 17.75 4.41
C SER A 342 4.89 17.75 5.68
N GLY A 343 5.23 18.54 6.69
CA GLY A 343 4.46 18.65 7.93
C GLY A 343 3.10 19.32 7.71
N THR A 344 3.06 20.39 6.96
CA THR A 344 1.80 21.09 6.59
C THR A 344 0.95 20.20 5.67
N MET A 345 1.58 19.52 4.71
CA MET A 345 0.89 18.55 3.87
C MET A 345 0.30 17.40 4.71
N LEU A 346 1.05 16.88 5.69
CA LEU A 346 0.55 15.84 6.61
C LEU A 346 -0.66 16.34 7.41
N SER A 347 -0.62 17.58 7.90
CA SER A 347 -1.75 18.18 8.62
C SER A 347 -3.02 18.23 7.75
N LEU A 348 -2.91 18.70 6.51
CA LEU A 348 -4.05 18.76 5.58
C LEU A 348 -4.56 17.35 5.25
N LEU A 349 -3.67 16.43 4.92
CA LEU A 349 -4.02 15.05 4.57
C LEU A 349 -4.62 14.28 5.75
N ALA A 350 -4.25 14.61 6.99
CA ALA A 350 -4.78 13.97 8.20
C ALA A 350 -6.31 14.11 8.32
N VAL A 351 -6.88 15.20 7.79
CA VAL A 351 -8.34 15.38 7.70
C VAL A 351 -9.00 14.23 6.91
N GLY A 352 -8.30 13.68 5.91
CA GLY A 352 -8.74 12.54 5.13
C GLY A 352 -8.96 11.26 5.95
N LEU A 353 -8.35 11.12 7.13
CA LEU A 353 -8.61 9.99 8.03
C LEU A 353 -10.07 9.97 8.50
N VAL A 354 -10.67 11.14 8.73
CA VAL A 354 -12.11 11.24 9.04
C VAL A 354 -12.94 10.74 7.86
N GLY A 355 -12.50 11.00 6.62
CA GLY A 355 -13.15 10.49 5.40
C GLY A 355 -13.21 8.96 5.34
N MET A 356 -12.26 8.26 5.99
CA MET A 356 -12.23 6.79 6.09
C MET A 356 -13.18 6.21 7.14
N LYS A 357 -14.00 7.04 7.79
CA LYS A 357 -14.98 6.64 8.81
C LYS A 357 -15.74 5.34 8.47
N PHE A 358 -16.08 5.12 7.22
CA PHE A 358 -16.88 3.98 6.78
C PHE A 358 -16.06 2.70 6.44
N CYS A 359 -14.80 2.60 6.88
CA CYS A 359 -13.98 1.41 6.64
C CYS A 359 -14.63 0.11 7.18
N VAL A 360 -15.32 0.15 8.33
CA VAL A 360 -16.09 -0.98 8.87
C VAL A 360 -17.35 -1.24 8.04
N THR A 361 -18.01 -0.19 7.53
CA THR A 361 -19.18 -0.33 6.64
C THR A 361 -18.80 -1.02 5.33
N GLU A 362 -17.59 -0.74 4.80
CA GLU A 362 -17.06 -1.42 3.62
C GLU A 362 -16.86 -2.93 3.87
N GLN A 363 -16.44 -3.33 5.08
CA GLN A 363 -16.40 -4.74 5.46
C GLN A 363 -17.81 -5.36 5.51
N CYS A 364 -18.84 -4.59 5.88
CA CYS A 364 -20.23 -5.05 5.81
C CYS A 364 -20.70 -5.29 4.38
N TYR A 365 -20.29 -4.49 3.39
CA TYR A 365 -20.63 -4.75 1.99
C TYR A 365 -20.16 -6.13 1.55
N MET A 366 -18.92 -6.49 1.94
CA MET A 366 -18.32 -7.79 1.64
C MET A 366 -18.98 -8.92 2.43
N ALA A 367 -19.19 -8.75 3.74
CA ALA A 367 -19.83 -9.73 4.61
C ALA A 367 -21.26 -10.05 4.19
N THR A 368 -22.01 -9.05 3.71
CA THR A 368 -23.39 -9.21 3.23
C THR A 368 -23.48 -9.53 1.73
N LYS A 369 -22.33 -9.75 1.05
CA LYS A 369 -22.24 -10.02 -0.41
C LYS A 369 -22.82 -8.92 -1.29
N ARG A 370 -22.80 -7.65 -0.84
CA ARG A 370 -23.34 -6.50 -1.55
C ARG A 370 -22.24 -5.69 -2.23
N MET A 371 -21.51 -6.36 -3.11
CA MET A 371 -20.34 -5.79 -3.79
C MET A 371 -20.63 -4.55 -4.64
N GLY A 372 -21.89 -4.34 -5.07
CA GLY A 372 -22.29 -3.13 -5.80
C GLY A 372 -22.03 -1.84 -5.01
N TYR A 373 -22.31 -1.82 -3.71
CA TYR A 373 -21.99 -0.65 -2.88
C TYR A 373 -20.48 -0.42 -2.77
N TYR A 374 -19.70 -1.49 -2.62
CA TYR A 374 -18.23 -1.40 -2.58
C TYR A 374 -17.66 -0.82 -3.89
N LEU A 375 -18.14 -1.29 -5.04
CA LEU A 375 -17.76 -0.75 -6.34
C LEU A 375 -18.16 0.72 -6.52
N CYS A 376 -19.38 1.08 -6.16
CA CYS A 376 -19.85 2.46 -6.26
C CYS A 376 -19.06 3.41 -5.34
N THR A 377 -18.74 3.02 -4.10
CA THR A 377 -17.93 3.86 -3.20
C THR A 377 -16.53 4.09 -3.75
N ASN A 378 -15.88 3.06 -4.30
CA ASN A 378 -14.56 3.20 -4.89
C ASN A 378 -14.58 3.96 -6.22
N ALA A 379 -15.60 3.76 -7.04
CA ALA A 379 -15.76 4.49 -8.31
C ALA A 379 -15.93 5.99 -8.08
N ILE A 380 -16.79 6.41 -7.12
CA ILE A 380 -16.99 7.84 -6.86
C ILE A 380 -15.72 8.48 -6.28
N ARG A 381 -14.99 7.80 -5.37
CA ARG A 381 -13.71 8.26 -4.87
C ARG A 381 -12.70 8.47 -6.00
N LEU A 382 -12.61 7.50 -6.92
CA LEU A 382 -11.73 7.59 -8.07
C LEU A 382 -12.09 8.75 -9.00
N VAL A 383 -13.38 8.93 -9.32
CA VAL A 383 -13.84 10.03 -10.16
C VAL A 383 -13.51 11.39 -9.51
N VAL A 384 -13.79 11.54 -8.21
CA VAL A 384 -13.47 12.78 -7.49
C VAL A 384 -11.97 13.01 -7.42
N LEU A 385 -11.16 11.96 -7.27
CA LEU A 385 -9.70 12.08 -7.30
C LEU A 385 -9.21 12.52 -8.68
N VAL A 386 -9.62 11.82 -9.74
CA VAL A 386 -9.12 12.05 -11.11
C VAL A 386 -9.53 13.43 -11.65
N VAL A 387 -10.75 13.86 -11.35
CA VAL A 387 -11.26 15.17 -11.79
C VAL A 387 -10.88 16.28 -10.81
N GLY A 388 -11.05 16.01 -9.52
CA GLY A 388 -10.87 17.01 -8.47
C GLY A 388 -9.42 17.44 -8.30
N LEU A 389 -8.45 16.53 -8.50
CA LEU A 389 -7.04 16.84 -8.28
C LEU A 389 -6.50 17.85 -9.29
N PRO A 390 -6.68 17.68 -10.64
CA PRO A 390 -6.30 18.69 -11.62
C PRO A 390 -7.07 20.02 -11.46
N VAL A 391 -8.38 19.93 -11.20
CA VAL A 391 -9.22 21.14 -11.00
C VAL A 391 -8.79 21.87 -9.72
N GLY A 392 -8.60 21.18 -8.62
CA GLY A 392 -8.12 21.76 -7.37
C GLY A 392 -6.77 22.45 -7.54
N HIS A 393 -5.84 21.77 -8.23
CA HIS A 393 -4.52 22.34 -8.54
C HIS A 393 -4.61 23.59 -9.41
N SER A 394 -5.47 23.60 -10.42
CA SER A 394 -5.63 24.78 -11.31
C SER A 394 -6.24 25.99 -10.60
N LEU A 395 -7.09 25.80 -9.59
CA LEU A 395 -7.78 26.87 -8.86
C LEU A 395 -6.98 27.39 -7.66
N PHE A 396 -6.33 26.50 -6.89
CA PHE A 396 -5.70 26.81 -5.61
C PHE A 396 -4.28 26.23 -5.48
N GLY A 397 -3.66 25.84 -6.58
CA GLY A 397 -2.32 25.26 -6.57
C GLY A 397 -2.26 23.94 -5.76
N LEU A 398 -1.13 23.74 -5.09
CA LEU A 398 -0.87 22.52 -4.31
C LEU A 398 -1.92 22.27 -3.21
N GLU A 399 -2.33 23.32 -2.49
CA GLU A 399 -3.34 23.18 -1.43
C GLU A 399 -4.67 22.68 -1.97
N GLY A 400 -5.08 23.16 -3.15
CA GLY A 400 -6.27 22.68 -3.82
C GLY A 400 -6.16 21.22 -4.26
N ALA A 401 -4.98 20.78 -4.70
CA ALA A 401 -4.73 19.38 -5.03
C ALA A 401 -4.84 18.48 -3.77
N LEU A 402 -4.23 18.89 -2.66
CA LEU A 402 -4.32 18.17 -1.38
C LEU A 402 -5.75 18.12 -0.85
N ALA A 403 -6.49 19.25 -0.96
CA ALA A 403 -7.90 19.31 -0.59
C ALA A 403 -8.76 18.36 -1.43
N ALA A 404 -8.46 18.20 -2.72
CA ALA A 404 -9.16 17.25 -3.60
C ALA A 404 -8.89 15.79 -3.19
N ILE A 405 -7.66 15.45 -2.78
CA ILE A 405 -7.33 14.11 -2.25
C ILE A 405 -8.16 13.83 -0.97
N VAL A 406 -8.26 14.81 -0.09
CA VAL A 406 -9.09 14.72 1.12
C VAL A 406 -10.57 14.58 0.74
N ALA A 407 -11.09 15.43 -0.16
CA ALA A 407 -12.48 15.41 -0.62
C ALA A 407 -12.87 14.06 -1.25
N ALA A 408 -11.93 13.40 -1.96
CA ALA A 408 -12.16 12.07 -2.51
C ALA A 408 -12.51 11.05 -1.42
N GLN A 409 -11.91 11.13 -0.23
CA GLN A 409 -12.25 10.24 0.89
C GLN A 409 -13.69 10.48 1.40
N PHE A 410 -14.14 11.73 1.43
CA PHE A 410 -15.49 12.10 1.86
C PHE A 410 -16.57 11.80 0.81
N SER A 411 -16.21 11.73 -0.46
CA SER A 411 -17.15 11.55 -1.58
C SER A 411 -17.97 10.25 -1.49
N SER A 412 -17.47 9.24 -0.79
CA SER A 412 -18.16 7.97 -0.57
C SER A 412 -19.26 8.02 0.50
N TRP A 413 -19.33 9.09 1.31
CA TRP A 413 -20.27 9.19 2.43
C TRP A 413 -21.75 9.08 2.05
N PRO A 414 -22.24 9.72 0.99
CA PRO A 414 -23.64 9.58 0.60
C PRO A 414 -24.05 8.12 0.34
N ILE A 415 -23.16 7.36 -0.33
CA ILE A 415 -23.42 5.93 -0.63
C ILE A 415 -23.41 5.11 0.66
N ALA A 416 -22.46 5.38 1.56
CA ALA A 416 -22.35 4.69 2.84
C ALA A 416 -23.57 4.97 3.73
N TYR A 417 -24.03 6.22 3.80
CA TYR A 417 -25.25 6.57 4.54
C TYR A 417 -26.50 5.94 3.91
N ALA A 418 -26.64 5.95 2.59
CA ALA A 418 -27.75 5.30 1.92
C ALA A 418 -27.81 3.79 2.25
N PHE A 419 -26.66 3.12 2.27
CA PHE A 419 -26.58 1.72 2.70
C PHE A 419 -27.00 1.56 4.16
N LYS A 420 -26.46 2.37 5.08
CA LYS A 420 -26.75 2.28 6.52
C LYS A 420 -28.24 2.48 6.82
N ILE A 421 -28.85 3.50 6.20
CA ILE A 421 -30.27 3.78 6.36
C ILE A 421 -31.11 2.62 5.84
N ARG A 422 -30.81 2.13 4.62
CA ARG A 422 -31.57 1.03 3.99
C ARG A 422 -31.48 -0.29 4.76
N HIS A 423 -30.40 -0.52 5.50
CA HIS A 423 -30.16 -1.79 6.22
C HIS A 423 -30.29 -1.67 7.74
N GLY A 424 -30.80 -0.55 8.25
CA GLY A 424 -31.02 -0.35 9.67
C GLY A 424 -29.73 -0.26 10.50
N LEU A 425 -28.61 0.09 9.87
CA LEU A 425 -27.30 0.29 10.49
C LEU A 425 -26.98 1.75 10.79
N PHE A 426 -27.98 2.62 10.66
CA PHE A 426 -27.87 4.02 10.99
C PHE A 426 -28.35 4.26 12.43
N ASP A 427 -27.50 4.87 13.26
CA ASP A 427 -27.85 5.36 14.58
C ASP A 427 -27.02 6.62 14.83
N TRP A 428 -27.68 7.76 14.97
CA TRP A 428 -27.03 9.06 15.08
C TRP A 428 -26.12 9.19 16.32
N ARG A 429 -26.36 8.40 17.37
CA ARG A 429 -25.54 8.37 18.59
C ARG A 429 -24.12 7.88 18.28
N PHE A 430 -24.01 6.87 17.42
CA PHE A 430 -22.72 6.33 17.00
C PHE A 430 -22.11 7.17 15.87
N GLU A 431 -22.92 7.81 15.03
CA GLU A 431 -22.42 8.68 13.96
C GLU A 431 -21.66 9.90 14.47
N GLY A 432 -22.05 10.41 15.66
CA GLY A 432 -21.43 11.58 16.28
C GLY A 432 -20.08 11.32 16.95
N ILE A 433 -19.67 10.07 17.17
CA ILE A 433 -18.44 9.72 17.94
C ILE A 433 -17.17 10.32 17.34
N VAL A 434 -17.10 10.42 16.03
CA VAL A 434 -15.94 10.99 15.34
C VAL A 434 -15.67 12.45 15.73
N ILE A 435 -16.72 13.24 16.03
CA ILE A 435 -16.59 14.68 16.35
C ILE A 435 -15.84 14.89 17.68
N PRO A 436 -16.30 14.34 18.83
CA PRO A 436 -15.56 14.47 20.07
C PRO A 436 -14.17 13.79 20.02
N ALA A 437 -14.01 12.73 19.22
CA ALA A 437 -12.70 12.12 19.02
C ALA A 437 -11.72 13.05 18.29
N VAL A 438 -12.15 13.77 17.25
CA VAL A 438 -11.34 14.80 16.59
C VAL A 438 -11.04 15.95 17.57
N ALA A 439 -12.03 16.43 18.30
CA ALA A 439 -11.83 17.50 19.29
C ALA A 439 -10.80 17.09 20.36
N LEU A 440 -10.88 15.86 20.87
CA LEU A 440 -9.90 15.32 21.81
C LEU A 440 -8.51 15.20 21.15
N GLY A 441 -8.45 14.74 19.90
CA GLY A 441 -7.21 14.67 19.14
C GLY A 441 -6.54 16.05 18.97
N LEU A 442 -7.34 17.07 18.62
CA LEU A 442 -6.87 18.46 18.54
C LEU A 442 -6.33 18.95 19.89
N LEU A 443 -7.09 18.73 20.97
CA LEU A 443 -6.68 19.12 22.32
C LEU A 443 -5.34 18.47 22.73
N LEU A 444 -5.23 17.15 22.56
CA LEU A 444 -4.00 16.43 22.86
C LEU A 444 -2.84 16.90 21.98
N GLY A 445 -3.11 17.15 20.68
CA GLY A 445 -2.13 17.71 19.76
C GLY A 445 -1.61 19.09 20.23
N TYR A 446 -2.49 19.97 20.65
CA TYR A 446 -2.09 21.28 21.21
C TYR A 446 -1.31 21.15 22.52
N LEU A 447 -1.67 20.22 23.40
CA LEU A 447 -0.92 19.96 24.63
C LEU A 447 0.50 19.46 24.32
N VAL A 448 0.64 18.54 23.36
CA VAL A 448 1.96 18.06 22.90
C VAL A 448 2.77 19.21 22.30
N LEU A 449 2.17 20.04 21.45
CA LEU A 449 2.84 21.18 20.83
C LEU A 449 3.28 22.22 21.89
N ALA A 450 2.42 22.52 22.85
CA ALA A 450 2.75 23.42 23.97
C ALA A 450 3.90 22.85 24.81
N GLY A 451 3.88 21.56 25.12
CA GLY A 451 4.98 20.88 25.81
C GLY A 451 6.30 20.94 25.03
N ALA A 452 6.24 20.68 23.71
CA ALA A 452 7.41 20.77 22.86
C ALA A 452 8.00 22.18 22.78
N ARG A 453 7.15 23.23 22.74
CA ARG A 453 7.58 24.63 22.83
C ARG A 453 8.22 24.95 24.16
N ALA A 454 7.67 24.48 25.26
CA ALA A 454 8.24 24.66 26.59
C ALA A 454 9.62 24.00 26.74
N LEU A 455 9.88 22.93 26.01
CA LEU A 455 11.17 22.23 25.94
C LEU A 455 12.14 22.80 24.88
N GLY A 456 11.72 23.83 24.12
CA GLY A 456 12.53 24.44 23.06
C GLY A 456 12.65 23.55 21.77
N TRP A 457 11.77 22.59 21.58
CA TRP A 457 11.78 21.67 20.42
C TRP A 457 10.90 22.14 19.25
N ALA A 458 10.09 23.15 19.46
CA ALA A 458 9.26 23.77 18.42
C ALA A 458 9.33 25.30 18.56
N ALA A 459 9.54 25.96 17.43
CA ALA A 459 9.49 27.43 17.33
C ALA A 459 8.04 27.96 17.35
#